data_814ec0e68526720222379e96680f6962
#
_entry.id   814ec0e68526720222379e96680f6962
#
_cell.length_a   1.000
_cell.length_b   1.000
_cell.length_c   1.000
_cell.angle_alpha   90.00
_cell.angle_beta   90.00
_cell.angle_gamma   90.00
#
_symmetry.space_group_name_H-M   'P 1'
#
loop_
_entity.id
_entity.type
_entity.pdbx_description
1 polymer ?
#
loop_
_entity_poly.entity_id
_entity_poly.type
_entity_poly.pdbx_seq_one_letter_code
_entity_poly.pdbx_strand_id
1 'polypeptide(L)'
;MKILKEVVVTVSDNLYKYLTFLEKARFIKSKEEALSTALEFYKKLAMHDWLPFVYRMGGGRVILMDIAMLSDLFHGLSNIEIFNAGKASAFKRKLTNPFFRDVDFSDTENWSIVLSELEVMGWGRFSKFKNEIKVESCLIPVPYLQGYFEGMFGIPFERHPSKIPNINIFVAKKEKE
;
A
#
# COMPACT_ATOMS: atom_id res chain seq x y z
N MET A 1 15.61 -16.95 16.21
CA MET A 1 14.69 -18.12 16.31
C MET A 1 13.27 -17.58 16.46
N LYS A 2 12.36 -17.86 15.51
CA LYS A 2 10.94 -17.47 15.66
C LYS A 2 10.29 -18.37 16.71
N ILE A 3 9.81 -17.80 17.81
CA ILE A 3 9.03 -18.54 18.80
C ILE A 3 7.62 -18.68 18.22
N LEU A 4 7.21 -19.91 17.91
CA LEU A 4 5.84 -20.22 17.47
C LEU A 4 4.99 -20.50 18.70
N LYS A 5 3.78 -19.94 18.72
CA LYS A 5 2.74 -20.22 19.73
C LYS A 5 1.52 -20.74 19.00
N GLU A 6 0.86 -21.71 19.61
CA GLU A 6 -0.38 -22.28 19.09
C GLU A 6 -1.59 -21.52 19.62
N VAL A 7 -2.57 -21.27 18.74
CA VAL A 7 -3.87 -20.70 19.09
C VAL A 7 -4.95 -21.56 18.43
N VAL A 8 -5.88 -22.07 19.21
CA VAL A 8 -7.02 -22.84 18.71
C VAL A 8 -8.19 -21.90 18.42
N VAL A 9 -8.74 -21.98 17.22
CA VAL A 9 -9.86 -21.15 16.77
C VAL A 9 -11.03 -22.01 16.37
N THR A 10 -12.21 -21.75 16.92
CA THR A 10 -13.47 -22.36 16.50
C THR A 10 -14.10 -21.52 15.39
N VAL A 11 -14.44 -22.15 14.28
CA VAL A 11 -15.06 -21.48 13.12
C VAL A 11 -16.44 -22.06 12.84
N SER A 12 -17.31 -21.30 12.17
CA SER A 12 -18.61 -21.81 11.73
C SER A 12 -18.46 -22.92 10.67
N ASP A 13 -19.45 -23.80 10.57
CA ASP A 13 -19.48 -24.87 9.57
C ASP A 13 -19.34 -24.32 8.13
N ASN A 14 -19.98 -23.20 7.84
CA ASN A 14 -19.88 -22.54 6.52
C ASN A 14 -18.43 -22.09 6.22
N LEU A 15 -17.75 -21.47 7.17
CA LEU A 15 -16.37 -21.04 7.00
C LEU A 15 -15.43 -22.25 6.88
N TYR A 16 -15.66 -23.31 7.65
CA TYR A 16 -14.89 -24.55 7.53
C TYR A 16 -15.05 -25.21 6.16
N LYS A 17 -16.28 -25.28 5.64
CA LYS A 17 -16.57 -25.81 4.29
C LYS A 17 -15.89 -24.96 3.20
N TYR A 18 -15.94 -23.64 3.34
CA TYR A 18 -15.27 -22.70 2.41
C TYR A 18 -13.75 -22.90 2.41
N LEU A 19 -13.11 -22.94 3.56
CA LEU A 19 -11.66 -23.20 3.66
C LEU A 19 -11.29 -24.58 3.09
N THR A 20 -12.13 -25.59 3.34
CA THR A 20 -11.94 -26.95 2.78
C THR A 20 -12.05 -26.94 1.26
N PHE A 21 -12.97 -26.18 0.69
CA PHE A 21 -13.07 -26.00 -0.77
C PHE A 21 -11.81 -25.35 -1.33
N LEU A 22 -11.34 -24.24 -0.74
CA LEU A 22 -10.14 -23.53 -1.19
C LEU A 22 -8.90 -24.43 -1.16
N GLU A 23 -8.74 -25.24 -0.11
CA GLU A 23 -7.63 -26.18 0.04
C GLU A 23 -7.69 -27.29 -1.04
N LYS A 24 -8.86 -27.90 -1.25
CA LYS A 24 -9.07 -28.92 -2.29
C LYS A 24 -8.85 -28.35 -3.70
N ALA A 25 -9.27 -27.13 -3.95
CA ALA A 25 -9.08 -26.42 -5.21
C ALA A 25 -7.64 -25.86 -5.38
N ARG A 26 -6.76 -26.02 -4.39
CA ARG A 26 -5.37 -25.55 -4.36
C ARG A 26 -5.22 -24.03 -4.45
N PHE A 27 -6.22 -23.27 -4.01
CA PHE A 27 -6.11 -21.82 -3.83
C PHE A 27 -5.32 -21.45 -2.59
N ILE A 28 -5.32 -22.30 -1.57
CA ILE A 28 -4.51 -22.19 -0.36
C ILE A 28 -3.76 -23.52 -0.16
N LYS A 29 -2.62 -23.50 0.53
CA LYS A 29 -1.86 -24.72 0.85
C LYS A 29 -2.49 -25.49 1.99
N SER A 30 -2.94 -24.77 3.03
CA SER A 30 -3.65 -25.33 4.16
C SER A 30 -4.57 -24.32 4.81
N LYS A 31 -5.51 -24.78 5.63
CA LYS A 31 -6.40 -23.90 6.41
C LYS A 31 -5.63 -23.07 7.42
N GLU A 32 -4.59 -23.63 8.04
CA GLU A 32 -3.71 -22.95 8.99
C GLU A 32 -2.97 -21.78 8.35
N GLU A 33 -2.44 -21.97 7.14
CA GLU A 33 -1.78 -20.89 6.40
C GLU A 33 -2.76 -19.78 6.07
N ALA A 34 -3.97 -20.10 5.63
CA ALA A 34 -4.99 -19.10 5.35
C ALA A 34 -5.38 -18.30 6.57
N LEU A 35 -5.57 -18.96 7.72
CA LEU A 35 -5.88 -18.30 8.98
C LEU A 35 -4.71 -17.44 9.47
N SER A 36 -3.48 -17.90 9.37
CA SER A 36 -2.29 -17.13 9.69
C SER A 36 -2.19 -15.87 8.85
N THR A 37 -2.40 -16.00 7.54
CA THR A 37 -2.43 -14.86 6.61
C THR A 37 -3.53 -13.87 6.95
N ALA A 38 -4.74 -14.36 7.26
CA ALA A 38 -5.85 -13.51 7.66
C ALA A 38 -5.55 -12.71 8.94
N LEU A 39 -4.90 -13.34 9.92
CA LEU A 39 -4.49 -12.67 11.16
C LEU A 39 -3.40 -11.62 10.91
N GLU A 40 -2.49 -11.86 9.96
CA GLU A 40 -1.51 -10.84 9.57
C GLU A 40 -2.18 -9.63 8.90
N PHE A 41 -3.17 -9.85 8.02
CA PHE A 41 -3.97 -8.76 7.46
C PHE A 41 -4.77 -8.03 8.54
N TYR A 42 -5.40 -8.76 9.45
CA TYR A 42 -6.11 -8.19 10.59
C TYR A 42 -5.22 -7.20 11.37
N LYS A 43 -3.99 -7.60 11.65
CA LYS A 43 -2.99 -6.76 12.32
C LYS A 43 -2.57 -5.57 11.45
N LYS A 44 -2.19 -5.82 10.17
CA LYS A 44 -1.67 -4.79 9.25
C LYS A 44 -2.69 -3.68 8.98
N LEU A 45 -3.95 -4.05 8.84
CA LEU A 45 -5.04 -3.11 8.55
C LEU A 45 -5.71 -2.55 9.81
N ALA A 46 -5.18 -2.86 11.02
CA ALA A 46 -5.81 -2.48 12.30
C ALA A 46 -7.31 -2.85 12.34
N MET A 47 -7.66 -4.04 11.86
CA MET A 47 -9.06 -4.45 11.69
C MET A 47 -9.84 -4.56 13.01
N HIS A 48 -9.17 -4.52 14.17
CA HIS A 48 -9.80 -4.43 15.48
C HIS A 48 -10.61 -3.12 15.65
N ASP A 49 -10.28 -2.07 14.87
CA ASP A 49 -11.02 -0.80 14.83
C ASP A 49 -12.14 -0.78 13.78
N TRP A 50 -12.31 -1.89 13.03
CA TRP A 50 -13.32 -1.96 12.00
C TRP A 50 -14.69 -2.27 12.62
N LEU A 51 -15.66 -1.45 12.26
CA LEU A 51 -17.07 -1.71 12.49
C LEU A 51 -17.71 -2.19 11.18
N PRO A 52 -18.84 -2.87 11.21
CA PRO A 52 -19.58 -3.19 9.99
C PRO A 52 -19.77 -1.94 9.13
N PHE A 53 -19.31 -2.01 7.86
CA PHE A 53 -19.35 -0.91 6.88
C PHE A 53 -18.54 0.34 7.23
N VAL A 54 -17.70 0.31 8.26
CA VAL A 54 -16.82 1.41 8.64
C VAL A 54 -15.40 0.87 8.82
N TYR A 55 -14.61 1.01 7.77
CA TYR A 55 -13.22 0.54 7.78
C TYR A 55 -12.28 1.69 8.13
N ARG A 56 -11.26 1.40 8.93
CA ARG A 56 -10.26 2.37 9.37
C ARG A 56 -8.85 1.83 9.14
N MET A 57 -7.92 2.74 8.87
CA MET A 57 -6.49 2.42 8.82
C MET A 57 -5.74 3.60 9.44
N GLY A 58 -5.06 3.34 10.55
CA GLY A 58 -4.56 4.40 11.40
C GLY A 58 -5.70 5.32 11.88
N GLY A 59 -5.51 6.62 11.85
CA GLY A 59 -6.53 7.60 12.26
C GLY A 59 -7.60 7.91 11.18
N GLY A 60 -7.46 7.36 9.96
CA GLY A 60 -8.31 7.69 8.82
C GLY A 60 -9.39 6.64 8.51
N ARG A 61 -10.52 7.07 7.92
CA ARG A 61 -11.46 6.15 7.29
C ARG A 61 -10.96 5.75 5.92
N VAL A 62 -11.15 4.48 5.54
CA VAL A 62 -10.84 3.95 4.23
C VAL A 62 -12.08 3.36 3.57
N ILE A 63 -12.07 3.28 2.25
CA ILE A 63 -13.05 2.56 1.45
C ILE A 63 -12.35 1.43 0.70
N LEU A 64 -13.06 0.33 0.48
CA LEU A 64 -12.64 -0.72 -0.43
C LEU A 64 -13.23 -0.38 -1.80
N MET A 65 -12.39 -0.29 -2.81
CA MET A 65 -12.77 0.10 -4.16
C MET A 65 -12.05 -0.83 -5.14
N ASP A 66 -12.75 -1.32 -6.15
CA ASP A 66 -12.07 -2.07 -7.20
C ASP A 66 -11.30 -1.13 -8.15
N ILE A 67 -10.38 -1.73 -8.91
CA ILE A 67 -9.46 -0.97 -9.76
C ILE A 67 -10.16 -0.28 -10.94
N ALA A 68 -11.28 -0.81 -11.43
CA ALA A 68 -12.04 -0.21 -12.51
C ALA A 68 -12.72 1.08 -12.02
N MET A 69 -13.36 1.04 -10.87
CA MET A 69 -13.94 2.24 -10.23
C MET A 69 -12.87 3.29 -9.95
N LEU A 70 -11.70 2.88 -9.47
CA LEU A 70 -10.58 3.80 -9.25
C LEU A 70 -10.12 4.44 -10.57
N SER A 71 -10.02 3.66 -11.64
CA SER A 71 -9.66 4.14 -12.97
C SER A 71 -10.66 5.18 -13.50
N ASP A 72 -11.95 4.94 -13.30
CA ASP A 72 -13.02 5.85 -13.72
C ASP A 72 -12.94 7.21 -13.01
N LEU A 73 -12.50 7.25 -11.75
CA LEU A 73 -12.29 8.51 -11.02
C LEU A 73 -11.19 9.40 -11.65
N PHE A 74 -10.22 8.79 -12.32
CA PHE A 74 -9.15 9.52 -13.01
C PHE A 74 -9.45 9.73 -14.50
N HIS A 75 -10.55 9.15 -15.00
CA HIS A 75 -10.93 9.30 -16.39
C HIS A 75 -11.24 10.77 -16.72
N GLY A 76 -10.62 11.28 -17.80
CA GLY A 76 -10.80 12.67 -18.24
C GLY A 76 -9.87 13.69 -17.58
N LEU A 77 -9.07 13.28 -16.59
CA LEU A 77 -8.03 14.14 -16.00
C LEU A 77 -6.73 14.05 -16.81
N SER A 78 -6.06 15.17 -16.98
CA SER A 78 -4.71 15.21 -17.55
C SER A 78 -3.66 14.65 -16.59
N ASN A 79 -2.52 14.19 -17.10
CA ASN A 79 -1.42 13.69 -16.27
C ASN A 79 -0.95 14.71 -15.22
N ILE A 80 -1.00 16.02 -15.53
CA ILE A 80 -0.59 17.07 -14.60
C ILE A 80 -1.61 17.25 -13.46
N GLU A 81 -2.90 17.12 -13.75
CA GLU A 81 -3.94 17.17 -12.71
C GLU A 81 -3.83 15.95 -11.79
N ILE A 82 -3.63 14.77 -12.36
CA ILE A 82 -3.41 13.53 -11.61
C ILE A 82 -2.16 13.65 -10.73
N PHE A 83 -1.06 14.17 -11.25
CA PHE A 83 0.17 14.41 -10.51
C PHE A 83 -0.07 15.40 -9.34
N ASN A 84 -0.72 16.52 -9.60
CA ASN A 84 -1.00 17.52 -8.58
C ASN A 84 -1.94 16.98 -7.48
N ALA A 85 -2.91 16.14 -7.85
CA ALA A 85 -3.77 15.46 -6.89
C ALA A 85 -2.97 14.54 -5.97
N GLY A 86 -2.02 13.77 -6.50
CA GLY A 86 -1.11 12.93 -5.72
C GLY A 86 -0.26 13.76 -4.75
N LYS A 87 0.30 14.86 -5.24
CA LYS A 87 1.12 15.78 -4.42
C LYS A 87 0.32 16.41 -3.27
N ALA A 88 -0.89 16.88 -3.57
CA ALA A 88 -1.80 17.44 -2.56
C ALA A 88 -2.20 16.39 -1.51
N SER A 89 -2.46 15.16 -1.93
CA SER A 89 -2.78 14.05 -1.01
C SER A 89 -1.63 13.73 -0.07
N ALA A 90 -0.39 13.75 -0.56
CA ALA A 90 0.80 13.55 0.26
C ALA A 90 0.96 14.65 1.31
N PHE A 91 0.83 15.91 0.93
CA PHE A 91 0.87 17.02 1.88
C PHE A 91 -0.21 16.92 2.95
N LYS A 92 -1.46 16.66 2.54
CA LYS A 92 -2.55 16.46 3.49
C LYS A 92 -2.24 15.34 4.48
N ARG A 93 -1.70 14.21 3.99
CA ARG A 93 -1.36 13.07 4.83
C ARG A 93 -0.24 13.39 5.81
N LYS A 94 0.81 14.10 5.40
CA LYS A 94 1.88 14.58 6.31
C LYS A 94 1.33 15.40 7.45
N LEU A 95 0.36 16.26 7.17
CA LEU A 95 -0.24 17.16 8.17
C LEU A 95 -1.21 16.44 9.11
N THR A 96 -1.91 15.43 8.61
CA THR A 96 -3.00 14.76 9.36
C THR A 96 -2.58 13.48 10.05
N ASN A 97 -1.47 12.84 9.65
CA ASN A 97 -0.98 11.63 10.27
C ASN A 97 -0.01 11.96 11.42
N PRO A 98 -0.40 11.70 12.69
CA PRO A 98 0.47 12.00 13.84
C PRO A 98 1.82 11.28 13.78
N PHE A 99 1.88 10.09 13.18
CA PHE A 99 3.12 9.30 13.06
C PHE A 99 4.14 9.91 12.10
N PHE A 100 3.73 10.89 11.27
CA PHE A 100 4.61 11.53 10.30
C PHE A 100 5.15 12.88 10.77
N ARG A 101 4.65 13.38 11.91
CA ARG A 101 4.92 14.75 12.37
C ARG A 101 6.40 15.02 12.62
N ASP A 102 7.09 14.04 13.20
CA ASP A 102 8.49 14.19 13.64
C ASP A 102 9.47 13.42 12.74
N VAL A 103 9.01 12.98 11.55
CA VAL A 103 9.84 12.22 10.62
C VAL A 103 10.31 13.11 9.48
N ASP A 104 11.62 13.20 9.31
CA ASP A 104 12.21 13.84 8.12
C ASP A 104 12.18 12.87 6.94
N PHE A 105 11.24 13.09 6.03
CA PHE A 105 11.11 12.27 4.82
C PHE A 105 12.03 12.70 3.67
N SER A 106 12.80 13.79 3.82
CA SER A 106 13.89 14.08 2.87
C SER A 106 15.07 13.11 3.03
N ASP A 107 15.21 12.52 4.21
CA ASP A 107 16.13 11.41 4.46
C ASP A 107 15.58 10.12 3.84
N THR A 108 16.37 9.55 2.92
CA THR A 108 16.01 8.30 2.23
C THR A 108 15.80 7.13 3.18
N GLU A 109 16.43 7.09 4.33
CA GLU A 109 16.29 6.00 5.30
C GLU A 109 14.86 5.89 5.83
N ASN A 110 14.13 7.00 5.88
CA ASN A 110 12.75 7.07 6.34
C ASN A 110 11.70 6.71 5.27
N TRP A 111 12.09 6.56 4.00
CA TRP A 111 11.14 6.25 2.92
C TRP A 111 10.41 4.93 3.12
N SER A 112 11.09 3.94 3.71
CA SER A 112 10.51 2.62 3.98
C SER A 112 9.25 2.67 4.83
N ILE A 113 9.10 3.68 5.69
CA ILE A 113 7.91 3.90 6.52
C ILE A 113 6.69 4.14 5.62
N VAL A 114 6.83 5.07 4.66
CA VAL A 114 5.76 5.41 3.71
C VAL A 114 5.51 4.26 2.74
N LEU A 115 6.57 3.68 2.18
CA LEU A 115 6.44 2.61 1.19
C LEU A 115 5.73 1.39 1.75
N SER A 116 6.04 0.99 3.00
CA SER A 116 5.34 -0.12 3.67
C SER A 116 3.86 0.18 3.87
N GLU A 117 3.51 1.42 4.19
CA GLU A 117 2.12 1.83 4.36
C GLU A 117 1.35 1.78 3.04
N LEU A 118 1.98 2.21 1.93
CA LEU A 118 1.38 2.12 0.58
C LEU A 118 1.18 0.66 0.15
N GLU A 119 2.11 -0.24 0.50
CA GLU A 119 1.93 -1.69 0.27
C GLU A 119 0.72 -2.24 1.03
N VAL A 120 0.57 -1.87 2.30
CA VAL A 120 -0.58 -2.28 3.12
C VAL A 120 -1.88 -1.76 2.53
N MET A 121 -1.87 -0.56 1.92
CA MET A 121 -3.02 0.00 1.21
C MET A 121 -3.28 -0.64 -0.16
N GLY A 122 -2.43 -1.56 -0.61
CA GLY A 122 -2.60 -2.26 -1.88
C GLY A 122 -2.22 -1.44 -3.12
N TRP A 123 -1.42 -0.38 -2.98
CA TRP A 123 -1.02 0.45 -4.12
C TRP A 123 -0.04 -0.23 -5.06
N GLY A 124 0.65 -1.26 -4.60
CA GLY A 124 1.65 -2.02 -5.31
C GLY A 124 2.66 -2.63 -4.35
N ARG A 125 3.70 -3.23 -4.89
CA ARG A 125 4.85 -3.70 -4.13
C ARG A 125 6.01 -2.73 -4.33
N PHE A 126 6.61 -2.27 -3.24
CA PHE A 126 7.65 -1.26 -3.27
C PHE A 126 8.97 -1.83 -2.76
N SER A 127 10.05 -1.50 -3.44
CA SER A 127 11.41 -1.76 -2.95
C SER A 127 12.28 -0.52 -3.15
N LYS A 128 13.06 -0.21 -2.13
CA LYS A 128 13.98 0.93 -2.12
C LYS A 128 15.42 0.44 -2.30
N PHE A 129 16.16 1.11 -3.17
CA PHE A 129 17.59 0.93 -3.28
C PHE A 129 18.26 2.31 -3.41
N LYS A 130 18.97 2.75 -2.37
CA LYS A 130 19.56 4.11 -2.27
C LYS A 130 18.48 5.18 -2.51
N ASN A 131 18.62 5.95 -3.59
CA ASN A 131 17.70 7.02 -4.02
C ASN A 131 16.68 6.56 -5.08
N GLU A 132 16.53 5.26 -5.27
CA GLU A 132 15.60 4.68 -6.23
C GLU A 132 14.46 3.96 -5.52
N ILE A 133 13.26 4.09 -6.07
CA ILE A 133 12.07 3.34 -5.67
C ILE A 133 11.60 2.53 -6.87
N LYS A 134 11.62 1.22 -6.74
CA LYS A 134 11.04 0.29 -7.70
C LYS A 134 9.62 -0.04 -7.25
N VAL A 135 8.67 0.03 -8.17
CA VAL A 135 7.27 -0.26 -7.93
C VAL A 135 6.82 -1.36 -8.89
N GLU A 136 6.32 -2.46 -8.33
CA GLU A 136 5.77 -3.60 -9.07
C GLU A 136 4.25 -3.64 -8.88
N SER A 137 3.53 -4.03 -9.93
CA SER A 137 2.06 -4.20 -9.89
C SER A 137 1.35 -2.97 -9.34
N CYS A 138 1.77 -1.78 -9.78
CA CYS A 138 1.17 -0.51 -9.35
C CYS A 138 -0.28 -0.43 -9.80
N LEU A 139 -1.21 -0.25 -8.86
CA LEU A 139 -2.64 -0.08 -9.12
C LEU A 139 -3.08 1.39 -9.17
N ILE A 140 -2.20 2.29 -8.75
CA ILE A 140 -2.46 3.74 -8.76
C ILE A 140 -1.89 4.34 -10.05
N PRO A 141 -2.56 5.33 -10.67
CA PRO A 141 -2.01 6.02 -11.84
C PRO A 141 -0.59 6.52 -11.58
N VAL A 142 0.32 6.23 -12.51
CA VAL A 142 1.74 6.55 -12.35
C VAL A 142 1.99 8.03 -12.06
N PRO A 143 1.31 9.00 -12.74
CA PRO A 143 1.46 10.41 -12.40
C PRO A 143 1.05 10.74 -10.97
N TYR A 144 -0.04 10.10 -10.46
CA TYR A 144 -0.47 10.29 -9.08
C TYR A 144 0.60 9.81 -8.10
N LEU A 145 1.14 8.61 -8.32
CA LEU A 145 2.17 8.04 -7.46
C LEU A 145 3.44 8.89 -7.45
N GLN A 146 3.86 9.41 -8.63
CA GLN A 146 5.00 10.32 -8.71
C GLN A 146 4.75 11.60 -7.91
N GLY A 147 3.59 12.23 -8.11
CA GLY A 147 3.20 13.41 -7.33
C GLY A 147 3.17 13.14 -5.82
N TYR A 148 2.66 11.97 -5.45
CA TYR A 148 2.63 11.55 -4.05
C TYR A 148 4.05 11.43 -3.46
N PHE A 149 4.98 10.80 -4.16
CA PHE A 149 6.38 10.70 -3.72
C PHE A 149 7.01 12.08 -3.58
N GLU A 150 6.85 12.96 -4.58
CA GLU A 150 7.41 14.30 -4.51
C GLU A 150 6.82 15.13 -3.35
N GLY A 151 5.51 15.02 -3.13
CA GLY A 151 4.87 15.68 -1.99
C GLY A 151 5.28 15.11 -0.63
N MET A 152 5.46 13.79 -0.56
CA MET A 152 5.81 13.10 0.69
C MET A 152 7.27 13.29 1.05
N PHE A 153 8.17 13.11 0.09
CA PHE A 153 9.61 13.13 0.33
C PHE A 153 10.24 14.51 0.16
N GLY A 154 9.52 15.46 -0.47
CA GLY A 154 10.04 16.81 -0.70
C GLY A 154 11.13 16.90 -1.77
N ILE A 155 11.33 15.84 -2.54
CA ILE A 155 12.38 15.69 -3.53
C ILE A 155 11.74 15.38 -4.88
N PRO A 156 12.16 16.02 -5.98
CA PRO A 156 11.65 15.69 -7.31
C PRO A 156 12.12 14.30 -7.76
N PHE A 157 11.24 13.58 -8.45
CA PHE A 157 11.52 12.25 -8.98
C PHE A 157 11.48 12.25 -10.51
N GLU A 158 12.37 11.49 -11.12
CA GLU A 158 12.31 11.12 -12.52
C GLU A 158 11.87 9.69 -12.67
N ARG A 159 10.88 9.49 -13.56
CA ARG A 159 10.43 8.14 -13.87
C ARG A 159 11.30 7.55 -14.97
N HIS A 160 11.88 6.38 -14.70
CA HIS A 160 12.58 5.57 -15.68
C HIS A 160 11.69 4.38 -16.06
N PRO A 161 11.24 4.29 -17.33
CA PRO A 161 10.43 3.16 -17.78
C PRO A 161 11.28 1.88 -17.73
N SER A 162 10.74 0.83 -17.10
CA SER A 162 11.35 -0.50 -17.12
C SER A 162 11.03 -1.22 -18.42
N LYS A 163 11.97 -2.08 -18.87
CA LYS A 163 11.72 -3.03 -19.96
C LYS A 163 10.80 -4.18 -19.53
N ILE A 164 10.61 -4.36 -18.22
CA ILE A 164 9.74 -5.39 -17.64
C ILE A 164 8.35 -4.79 -17.47
N PRO A 165 7.30 -5.40 -18.01
CA PRO A 165 5.92 -4.92 -17.82
C PRO A 165 5.57 -4.79 -16.33
N ASN A 166 4.70 -3.84 -16.02
CA ASN A 166 4.21 -3.59 -14.65
C ASN A 166 5.27 -3.18 -13.61
N ILE A 167 6.47 -2.80 -14.06
CA ILE A 167 7.50 -2.24 -13.20
C ILE A 167 7.73 -0.77 -13.57
N ASN A 168 7.71 0.10 -12.57
CA ASN A 168 8.12 1.49 -12.68
C ASN A 168 9.29 1.75 -11.73
N ILE A 169 10.23 2.57 -12.17
CA ILE A 169 11.38 2.98 -11.38
C ILE A 169 11.32 4.49 -11.25
N PHE A 170 11.38 4.99 -10.02
CA PHE A 170 11.44 6.41 -9.69
C PHE A 170 12.80 6.71 -9.07
N VAL A 171 13.52 7.63 -9.65
CA VAL A 171 14.86 8.05 -9.18
C VAL A 171 14.77 9.47 -8.65
N ALA A 172 15.14 9.66 -7.39
CA ALA A 172 15.20 10.99 -6.80
C ALA A 172 16.29 11.83 -7.48
N LYS A 173 15.92 13.00 -7.95
CA LYS A 173 16.87 13.97 -8.50
C LYS A 173 17.63 14.61 -7.36
N LYS A 174 18.95 14.55 -7.39
CA LYS A 174 19.77 15.42 -6.52
C LYS A 174 19.53 16.87 -6.96
N GLU A 175 19.18 17.72 -6.01
CA GLU A 175 19.33 19.16 -6.27
C GLU A 175 20.77 19.41 -6.69
N LYS A 176 20.95 20.05 -7.84
CA LYS A 176 22.27 20.56 -8.23
C LYS A 176 22.56 21.71 -7.26
N GLU A 177 23.58 21.50 -6.42
CA GLU A 177 24.20 22.60 -5.70
C GLU A 177 24.66 23.69 -6.65
#